data_1edbf6b3194e3ebdf8f543cd511ee60a
#
_entry.id   1edbf6b3194e3ebdf8f543cd511ee60a
#
_cell.length_a   1.000
_cell.length_b   1.000
_cell.length_c   1.000
_cell.angle_alpha   90.00
_cell.angle_beta   90.00
_cell.angle_gamma   90.00
#
_symmetry.space_group_name_H-M   'P 1'
#
loop_
_entity.id
_entity.type
_entity.pdbx_description
1 polymer ?
#
loop_
_entity_poly.entity_id
_entity_poly.type
_entity_poly.pdbx_seq_one_letter_code
_entity_poly.pdbx_strand_id
1 'polypeptide(L)'
;MSKNSFYITTPIYYPSDNLHIGHAYCTTIADTVARYHRAKGEDVFFLTGSDEHGLKIQRKAAEKGITPIQYVDAIVANFKKLWKMLNISNNDFIRTSEERHHKVVQAVLQKIYDQGDIYKKNYEGLYCVPCESYWLERQLVDGKCPDCGRPVEKMAEESYFFKLSKYQDRILEYIETHPDFIQPVSRRNEMINFIKQGLEDLCITRTTFDWGIPVPFDPKHVVYVWFDALLNYFTAIGYGTDEEKFKKFWPANIHLVGKEIVRFHSIIWPIMLMAMGEELPKQVYGHGWLVVDGDKMSKSKGNVIDPIALIEEFGPDAIRYFLLREITLGSDGNFFRDQVVAVVGGGNSALEEALY
;
A
#
# COMPACT_ATOMS: atom_id res chain seq x y z
N MET A 1 9.53 30.38 14.90
CA MET A 1 9.21 28.99 15.33
C MET A 1 9.04 28.17 14.06
N SER A 2 9.81 27.09 13.88
CA SER A 2 9.57 26.18 12.77
C SER A 2 8.17 25.59 12.93
N LYS A 3 7.36 25.64 11.86
CA LYS A 3 6.07 24.95 11.85
C LYS A 3 6.31 23.45 12.06
N ASN A 4 5.51 22.82 12.93
CA ASN A 4 5.52 21.36 13.03
C ASN A 4 5.18 20.77 11.66
N SER A 5 5.93 19.77 11.23
CA SER A 5 5.65 19.03 9.99
C SER A 5 4.81 17.80 10.27
N PHE A 6 3.98 17.43 9.30
CA PHE A 6 3.14 16.24 9.36
C PHE A 6 3.17 15.52 8.01
N TYR A 7 3.60 14.28 8.02
CA TYR A 7 3.67 13.43 6.83
C TYR A 7 2.70 12.25 6.95
N ILE A 8 1.73 12.20 6.06
CA ILE A 8 0.75 11.12 5.96
C ILE A 8 0.76 10.51 4.56
N THR A 9 0.61 9.19 4.50
CA THR A 9 0.58 8.46 3.23
C THR A 9 -0.60 7.50 3.16
N THR A 10 -1.09 7.27 1.95
CA THR A 10 -1.87 6.06 1.61
C THR A 10 -0.92 4.98 1.08
N PRO A 11 -1.39 3.74 0.83
CA PRO A 11 -0.69 2.85 -0.08
C PRO A 11 -0.59 3.49 -1.46
N ILE A 12 0.40 3.10 -2.24
CA ILE A 12 0.36 3.31 -3.68
C ILE A 12 -0.45 2.17 -4.32
N TYR A 13 -1.41 2.53 -5.16
CA TYR A 13 -2.40 1.58 -5.65
C TYR A 13 -1.94 0.85 -6.90
N TYR A 14 -2.17 -0.47 -6.94
CA TYR A 14 -1.75 -1.33 -8.05
C TYR A 14 -2.68 -1.16 -9.27
N PRO A 15 -2.20 -0.63 -10.42
CA PRO A 15 -3.04 -0.26 -11.55
C PRO A 15 -3.36 -1.47 -12.45
N SER A 16 -3.71 -2.59 -11.84
CA SER A 16 -4.21 -3.74 -12.59
C SER A 16 -5.64 -3.54 -13.08
N ASP A 17 -6.34 -2.55 -12.53
CA ASP A 17 -7.71 -2.17 -12.87
C ASP A 17 -8.10 -0.82 -12.23
N ASN A 18 -9.30 -0.30 -12.58
CA ASN A 18 -9.84 0.91 -11.94
C ASN A 18 -10.02 0.72 -10.43
N LEU A 19 -9.91 1.84 -9.71
CA LEU A 19 -10.15 1.89 -8.28
C LEU A 19 -11.64 1.67 -7.95
N HIS A 20 -11.91 1.10 -6.79
CA HIS A 20 -13.24 0.92 -6.24
C HIS A 20 -13.42 1.75 -4.95
N ILE A 21 -14.63 1.74 -4.40
CA ILE A 21 -14.98 2.54 -3.21
C ILE A 21 -14.05 2.31 -2.01
N GLY A 22 -13.45 1.12 -1.84
CA GLY A 22 -12.47 0.85 -0.78
C GLY A 22 -11.18 1.66 -0.89
N HIS A 23 -10.72 1.95 -2.11
CA HIS A 23 -9.58 2.84 -2.34
C HIS A 23 -9.96 4.31 -2.06
N ALA A 24 -11.17 4.70 -2.47
CA ALA A 24 -11.73 6.03 -2.17
C ALA A 24 -11.84 6.24 -0.65
N TYR A 25 -12.24 5.22 0.10
CA TYR A 25 -12.32 5.23 1.56
C TYR A 25 -10.96 5.54 2.20
N CYS A 26 -9.93 4.74 1.90
CA CYS A 26 -8.58 4.94 2.42
C CYS A 26 -8.06 6.36 2.12
N THR A 27 -8.18 6.80 0.87
CA THR A 27 -7.65 8.09 0.44
C THR A 27 -8.44 9.27 1.04
N THR A 28 -9.76 9.12 1.22
CA THR A 28 -10.59 10.14 1.88
C THR A 28 -10.24 10.31 3.36
N ILE A 29 -9.96 9.20 4.07
CA ILE A 29 -9.48 9.28 5.47
C ILE A 29 -8.17 10.05 5.52
N ALA A 30 -7.17 9.68 4.72
CA ALA A 30 -5.86 10.33 4.70
C ALA A 30 -5.98 11.82 4.35
N ASP A 31 -6.81 12.17 3.37
CA ASP A 31 -7.08 13.56 2.99
C ASP A 31 -7.73 14.35 4.13
N THR A 32 -8.65 13.75 4.86
CA THR A 32 -9.31 14.42 5.98
C THR A 32 -8.35 14.69 7.12
N VAL A 33 -7.48 13.72 7.46
CA VAL A 33 -6.42 13.92 8.45
C VAL A 33 -5.43 14.98 7.97
N ALA A 34 -5.02 14.98 6.72
CA ALA A 34 -4.14 15.99 6.15
C ALA A 34 -4.74 17.40 6.23
N ARG A 35 -6.03 17.55 5.90
CA ARG A 35 -6.76 18.82 6.02
C ARG A 35 -6.86 19.30 7.46
N TYR A 36 -7.13 18.40 8.40
CA TYR A 36 -7.17 18.73 9.83
C TYR A 36 -5.82 19.31 10.32
N HIS A 37 -4.71 18.66 9.98
CA HIS A 37 -3.39 19.14 10.37
C HIS A 37 -3.02 20.47 9.68
N ARG A 38 -3.43 20.68 8.43
CA ARG A 38 -3.28 22.00 7.76
C ARG A 38 -4.09 23.08 8.45
N ALA A 39 -5.34 22.77 8.86
CA ALA A 39 -6.16 23.73 9.62
C ALA A 39 -5.56 24.11 10.97
N LYS A 40 -4.77 23.21 11.60
CA LYS A 40 -3.96 23.52 12.79
C LYS A 40 -2.72 24.37 12.51
N GLY A 41 -2.44 24.69 11.25
CA GLY A 41 -1.29 25.47 10.84
C GLY A 41 0.02 24.68 10.69
N GLU A 42 -0.04 23.35 10.70
CA GLU A 42 1.11 22.46 10.46
C GLU A 42 1.48 22.45 8.97
N ASP A 43 2.74 22.13 8.69
CA ASP A 43 3.22 21.95 7.32
C ASP A 43 3.04 20.47 6.91
N VAL A 44 2.06 20.21 6.09
CA VAL A 44 1.60 18.84 5.79
C VAL A 44 2.09 18.37 4.43
N PHE A 45 2.67 17.18 4.38
CA PHE A 45 2.90 16.44 3.15
C PHE A 45 1.98 15.21 3.09
N PHE A 46 1.10 15.17 2.12
CA PHE A 46 0.20 14.06 1.88
C PHE A 46 0.56 13.35 0.58
N LEU A 47 0.94 12.08 0.67
CA LEU A 47 1.38 11.25 -0.43
C LEU A 47 0.36 10.15 -0.76
N THR A 48 0.09 10.01 -2.05
CA THR A 48 -0.56 8.84 -2.65
C THR A 48 0.15 8.51 -3.97
N GLY A 49 -0.24 7.44 -4.66
CA GLY A 49 0.44 7.08 -5.91
C GLY A 49 -0.01 5.76 -6.51
N SER A 50 0.81 5.25 -7.42
CA SER A 50 0.59 3.97 -8.12
C SER A 50 1.83 3.09 -8.10
N ASP A 51 1.60 1.79 -7.80
CA ASP A 51 2.58 0.71 -7.87
C ASP A 51 2.44 -0.01 -9.21
N GLU A 52 3.38 0.21 -10.13
CA GLU A 52 3.19 -0.05 -11.56
C GLU A 52 3.95 -1.25 -12.11
N HIS A 53 4.85 -1.85 -11.31
CA HIS A 53 5.69 -2.95 -11.75
C HIS A 53 5.06 -4.33 -11.50
N GLY A 54 5.67 -5.38 -12.06
CA GLY A 54 5.35 -6.76 -11.77
C GLY A 54 4.76 -7.55 -12.94
N LEU A 55 4.77 -8.87 -12.77
CA LEU A 55 4.35 -9.85 -13.79
C LEU A 55 2.88 -9.67 -14.23
N LYS A 56 2.01 -9.32 -13.30
CA LYS A 56 0.58 -9.16 -13.58
C LYS A 56 0.32 -7.99 -14.55
N ILE A 57 1.01 -6.87 -14.38
CA ILE A 57 0.91 -5.72 -15.30
C ILE A 57 1.48 -6.09 -16.67
N GLN A 58 2.65 -6.73 -16.70
CA GLN A 58 3.26 -7.17 -17.96
C GLN A 58 2.34 -8.12 -18.73
N ARG A 59 1.72 -9.12 -18.07
CA ARG A 59 0.76 -10.03 -18.70
C ARG A 59 -0.46 -9.29 -19.25
N LYS A 60 -1.06 -8.38 -18.46
CA LYS A 60 -2.23 -7.60 -18.90
C LYS A 60 -1.94 -6.65 -20.08
N ALA A 61 -0.76 -6.09 -20.13
CA ALA A 61 -0.33 -5.27 -21.26
C ALA A 61 -0.16 -6.13 -22.51
N ALA A 62 0.50 -7.28 -22.39
CA ALA A 62 0.68 -8.25 -23.48
C ALA A 62 -0.66 -8.77 -24.03
N GLU A 63 -1.64 -9.08 -23.17
CA GLU A 63 -3.00 -9.47 -23.57
C GLU A 63 -3.70 -8.42 -24.44
N LYS A 64 -3.36 -7.13 -24.23
CA LYS A 64 -3.89 -6.00 -25.02
C LYS A 64 -3.00 -5.60 -26.20
N GLY A 65 -1.85 -6.22 -26.39
CA GLY A 65 -0.89 -5.90 -27.45
C GLY A 65 -0.25 -4.50 -27.32
N ILE A 66 -0.10 -4.01 -26.07
CA ILE A 66 0.50 -2.72 -25.75
C ILE A 66 1.67 -2.86 -24.78
N THR A 67 2.48 -1.82 -24.62
CA THR A 67 3.56 -1.83 -23.62
C THR A 67 3.01 -1.70 -22.20
N PRO A 68 3.72 -2.20 -21.17
CA PRO A 68 3.32 -2.03 -19.78
C PRO A 68 3.11 -0.57 -19.39
N ILE A 69 3.98 0.35 -19.83
CA ILE A 69 3.83 1.79 -19.53
C ILE A 69 2.55 2.38 -20.15
N GLN A 70 2.20 2.02 -21.38
CA GLN A 70 0.95 2.45 -22.01
C GLN A 70 -0.28 1.91 -21.25
N TYR A 71 -0.17 0.68 -20.75
CA TYR A 71 -1.23 0.08 -19.95
C TYR A 71 -1.47 0.84 -18.64
N VAL A 72 -0.41 1.09 -17.87
CA VAL A 72 -0.52 1.79 -16.58
C VAL A 72 -0.89 3.26 -16.74
N ASP A 73 -0.40 3.96 -17.78
CA ASP A 73 -0.74 5.35 -18.05
C ASP A 73 -2.25 5.55 -18.21
N ALA A 74 -2.92 4.66 -18.95
CA ALA A 74 -4.37 4.73 -19.14
C ALA A 74 -5.14 4.54 -17.83
N ILE A 75 -4.70 3.65 -16.96
CA ILE A 75 -5.37 3.37 -15.68
C ILE A 75 -5.07 4.45 -14.65
N VAL A 76 -3.83 4.91 -14.56
CA VAL A 76 -3.41 5.98 -13.64
C VAL A 76 -4.13 7.29 -13.95
N ALA A 77 -4.43 7.56 -15.22
CA ALA A 77 -5.28 8.70 -15.59
C ALA A 77 -6.66 8.65 -14.90
N ASN A 78 -7.26 7.45 -14.79
CA ASN A 78 -8.53 7.27 -14.07
C ASN A 78 -8.35 7.44 -12.55
N PHE A 79 -7.22 7.02 -11.98
CA PHE A 79 -6.91 7.27 -10.56
C PHE A 79 -6.87 8.78 -10.27
N LYS A 80 -6.12 9.53 -11.06
CA LYS A 80 -6.02 10.98 -10.94
C LYS A 80 -7.37 11.68 -11.17
N LYS A 81 -8.18 11.19 -12.11
CA LYS A 81 -9.56 11.67 -12.31
C LYS A 81 -10.40 11.49 -11.04
N LEU A 82 -10.38 10.29 -10.45
CA LEU A 82 -11.13 10.01 -9.22
C LEU A 82 -10.68 10.90 -8.07
N TRP A 83 -9.36 11.07 -7.86
CA TRP A 83 -8.85 11.96 -6.81
C TRP A 83 -9.27 13.41 -7.01
N LYS A 84 -9.29 13.87 -8.25
CA LYS A 84 -9.80 15.21 -8.57
C LYS A 84 -11.31 15.34 -8.27
N MET A 85 -12.11 14.34 -8.62
CA MET A 85 -13.55 14.35 -8.34
C MET A 85 -13.85 14.33 -6.85
N LEU A 86 -13.05 13.60 -6.04
CA LEU A 86 -13.16 13.56 -4.57
C LEU A 86 -12.52 14.76 -3.87
N ASN A 87 -11.98 15.74 -4.60
CA ASN A 87 -11.23 16.88 -4.02
C ASN A 87 -10.06 16.43 -3.11
N ILE A 88 -9.36 15.36 -3.46
CA ILE A 88 -8.20 14.89 -2.70
C ILE A 88 -7.06 15.91 -2.83
N SER A 89 -6.49 16.30 -1.69
CA SER A 89 -5.51 17.38 -1.58
C SER A 89 -4.06 16.89 -1.41
N ASN A 90 -3.71 15.78 -2.08
CA ASN A 90 -2.37 15.21 -2.05
C ASN A 90 -1.32 16.20 -2.61
N ASN A 91 -0.14 16.20 -1.98
CA ASN A 91 1.00 17.03 -2.40
C ASN A 91 1.79 16.40 -3.54
N ASP A 92 1.83 15.07 -3.59
CA ASP A 92 2.49 14.32 -4.65
C ASP A 92 1.67 13.07 -5.00
N PHE A 93 1.76 12.65 -6.26
CA PHE A 93 1.26 11.38 -6.77
C PHE A 93 2.45 10.63 -7.36
N ILE A 94 3.11 9.82 -6.54
CA ILE A 94 4.30 9.05 -6.94
C ILE A 94 3.92 7.87 -7.82
N ARG A 95 4.71 7.61 -8.86
CA ARG A 95 4.61 6.42 -9.70
C ARG A 95 5.90 5.62 -9.58
N THR A 96 5.83 4.32 -9.37
CA THR A 96 7.05 3.50 -9.28
C THR A 96 7.80 3.43 -10.61
N SER A 97 7.15 3.68 -11.74
CA SER A 97 7.78 3.78 -13.06
C SER A 97 8.56 5.08 -13.32
N GLU A 98 8.53 6.06 -12.40
CA GLU A 98 9.28 7.30 -12.54
C GLU A 98 10.78 7.09 -12.29
N GLU A 99 11.62 7.74 -13.09
CA GLU A 99 13.08 7.63 -12.97
C GLU A 99 13.59 8.06 -11.60
N ARG A 100 12.95 9.06 -10.96
CA ARG A 100 13.31 9.49 -9.59
C ARG A 100 13.16 8.35 -8.58
N HIS A 101 12.18 7.47 -8.79
CA HIS A 101 11.95 6.31 -7.94
C HIS A 101 12.97 5.19 -8.22
N HIS A 102 13.21 4.90 -9.50
CA HIS A 102 14.24 3.92 -9.89
C HIS A 102 15.59 4.21 -9.26
N LYS A 103 16.03 5.47 -9.29
CA LYS A 103 17.31 5.91 -8.70
C LYS A 103 17.38 5.64 -7.20
N VAL A 104 16.33 5.94 -6.46
CA VAL A 104 16.29 5.71 -5.01
C VAL A 104 16.30 4.21 -4.71
N VAL A 105 15.47 3.43 -5.40
CA VAL A 105 15.42 1.97 -5.21
C VAL A 105 16.78 1.33 -5.49
N GLN A 106 17.43 1.68 -6.60
CA GLN A 106 18.73 1.14 -6.95
C GLN A 106 19.82 1.54 -5.94
N ALA A 107 19.83 2.78 -5.48
CA ALA A 107 20.78 3.24 -4.47
C ALA A 107 20.61 2.53 -3.13
N VAL A 108 19.37 2.35 -2.67
CA VAL A 108 19.07 1.62 -1.43
C VAL A 108 19.44 0.15 -1.56
N LEU A 109 19.07 -0.48 -2.68
CA LEU A 109 19.38 -1.89 -2.91
C LEU A 109 20.90 -2.14 -2.92
N GLN A 110 21.67 -1.27 -3.59
CA GLN A 110 23.13 -1.33 -3.60
C GLN A 110 23.70 -1.18 -2.20
N LYS A 111 23.21 -0.19 -1.42
CA LYS A 111 23.65 0.04 -0.03
C LYS A 111 23.47 -1.21 0.83
N ILE A 112 22.28 -1.83 0.78
CA ILE A 112 21.97 -3.01 1.58
C ILE A 112 22.76 -4.24 1.11
N TYR A 113 23.03 -4.35 -0.20
CA TYR A 113 23.88 -5.39 -0.77
C TYR A 113 25.33 -5.27 -0.29
N ASP A 114 25.90 -4.06 -0.34
CA ASP A 114 27.29 -3.80 0.07
C ASP A 114 27.53 -4.05 1.57
N GLN A 115 26.47 -3.93 2.39
CA GLN A 115 26.49 -4.29 3.82
C GLN A 115 26.50 -5.81 4.06
N GLY A 116 26.25 -6.63 3.03
CA GLY A 116 26.14 -8.07 3.14
C GLY A 116 24.79 -8.56 3.71
N ASP A 117 23.76 -7.72 3.69
CA ASP A 117 22.40 -8.10 4.09
C ASP A 117 21.55 -8.66 2.94
N ILE A 118 22.11 -8.71 1.74
CA ILE A 118 21.53 -9.38 0.57
C ILE A 118 22.49 -10.49 0.11
N TYR A 119 21.94 -11.66 -0.20
CA TYR A 119 22.69 -12.81 -0.70
C TYR A 119 21.94 -13.54 -1.81
N LYS A 120 22.65 -14.27 -2.65
CA LYS A 120 22.10 -15.00 -3.80
C LYS A 120 21.83 -16.45 -3.44
N LYS A 121 20.69 -16.98 -3.87
CA LYS A 121 20.29 -18.36 -3.63
C LYS A 121 19.34 -18.85 -4.74
N ASN A 122 19.47 -20.13 -5.12
CA ASN A 122 18.43 -20.79 -5.91
C ASN A 122 17.21 -20.99 -5.02
N TYR A 123 16.06 -20.57 -5.50
CA TYR A 123 14.80 -20.64 -4.79
C TYR A 123 13.77 -21.43 -5.59
N GLU A 124 13.14 -22.38 -4.92
CA GLU A 124 11.93 -23.03 -5.39
C GLU A 124 10.81 -22.68 -4.42
N GLY A 125 9.72 -22.15 -4.93
CA GLY A 125 8.61 -21.72 -4.08
C GLY A 125 7.27 -21.76 -4.80
N LEU A 126 6.22 -21.58 -4.03
CA LEU A 126 4.84 -21.49 -4.51
C LEU A 126 4.46 -20.03 -4.63
N TYR A 127 4.30 -19.55 -5.87
CA TYR A 127 4.07 -18.14 -6.17
C TYR A 127 2.61 -17.86 -6.52
N CYS A 128 2.04 -16.88 -5.87
CA CYS A 128 0.72 -16.35 -6.21
C CYS A 128 0.87 -15.16 -7.14
N VAL A 129 0.60 -15.33 -8.43
CA VAL A 129 0.69 -14.25 -9.42
C VAL A 129 -0.23 -13.06 -9.10
N PRO A 130 -1.50 -13.27 -8.66
CA PRO A 130 -2.36 -12.13 -8.33
C PRO A 130 -1.94 -11.29 -7.14
N CYS A 131 -1.24 -11.90 -6.15
CA CYS A 131 -0.76 -11.21 -4.94
C CYS A 131 0.71 -10.84 -5.04
N GLU A 132 1.39 -11.27 -6.12
CA GLU A 132 2.84 -11.07 -6.31
C GLU A 132 3.66 -11.58 -5.10
N SER A 133 3.24 -12.73 -4.49
CA SER A 133 3.80 -13.21 -3.23
C SER A 133 4.19 -14.68 -3.30
N TYR A 134 5.33 -15.03 -2.70
CA TYR A 134 5.73 -16.41 -2.46
C TYR A 134 5.17 -16.93 -1.14
N TRP A 135 4.86 -18.22 -1.13
CA TRP A 135 4.34 -18.94 0.01
C TRP A 135 5.08 -20.26 0.21
N LEU A 136 5.27 -20.62 1.46
CA LEU A 136 5.68 -21.98 1.81
C LEU A 136 4.44 -22.89 1.77
N GLU A 137 4.64 -24.16 1.50
CA GLU A 137 3.55 -25.13 1.45
C GLU A 137 2.71 -25.15 2.74
N ARG A 138 3.37 -25.04 3.90
CA ARG A 138 2.73 -24.95 5.23
C ARG A 138 1.88 -23.69 5.46
N GLN A 139 2.05 -22.66 4.62
CA GLN A 139 1.32 -21.39 4.73
C GLN A 139 0.08 -21.35 3.83
N LEU A 140 -0.05 -22.32 2.92
CA LEU A 140 -1.21 -22.40 2.05
C LEU A 140 -2.46 -22.84 2.83
N VAL A 141 -3.62 -22.33 2.40
CA VAL A 141 -4.92 -22.77 2.89
C VAL A 141 -5.57 -23.60 1.77
N ASP A 142 -5.81 -24.86 2.03
CA ASP A 142 -6.33 -25.83 1.03
C ASP A 142 -5.51 -25.84 -0.29
N GLY A 143 -4.18 -25.73 -0.17
CA GLY A 143 -3.27 -25.69 -1.32
C GLY A 143 -3.31 -24.39 -2.13
N LYS A 144 -3.92 -23.33 -1.60
CA LYS A 144 -4.12 -22.04 -2.27
C LYS A 144 -3.49 -20.89 -1.47
N CYS A 145 -3.32 -19.75 -2.15
CA CYS A 145 -2.84 -18.53 -1.53
C CYS A 145 -3.72 -18.11 -0.34
N PRO A 146 -3.16 -17.91 0.86
CA PRO A 146 -3.93 -17.53 2.04
C PRO A 146 -4.54 -16.12 1.94
N ASP A 147 -3.93 -15.21 1.15
CA ASP A 147 -4.41 -13.84 1.02
C ASP A 147 -5.60 -13.70 0.07
N CYS A 148 -5.63 -14.47 -1.03
CA CYS A 148 -6.65 -14.30 -2.07
C CYS A 148 -7.42 -15.57 -2.45
N GLY A 149 -7.07 -16.74 -1.90
CA GLY A 149 -7.72 -18.04 -2.17
C GLY A 149 -7.49 -18.59 -3.59
N ARG A 150 -6.58 -17.99 -4.39
CA ARG A 150 -6.29 -18.45 -5.77
C ARG A 150 -5.19 -19.50 -5.80
N PRO A 151 -5.12 -20.30 -6.89
CA PRO A 151 -4.03 -21.25 -7.08
C PRO A 151 -2.67 -20.55 -7.06
N VAL A 152 -1.65 -21.30 -6.61
CA VAL A 152 -0.24 -20.91 -6.67
C VAL A 152 0.50 -21.72 -7.71
N GLU A 153 1.54 -21.14 -8.31
CA GLU A 153 2.37 -21.77 -9.34
C GLU A 153 3.73 -22.13 -8.72
N LYS A 154 4.30 -23.31 -9.05
CA LYS A 154 5.69 -23.62 -8.70
C LYS A 154 6.62 -22.76 -9.56
N MET A 155 7.49 -22.01 -8.92
CA MET A 155 8.54 -21.24 -9.59
C MET A 155 9.88 -21.62 -9.00
N ALA A 156 10.83 -21.88 -9.88
CA ALA A 156 12.23 -22.12 -9.53
C ALA A 156 13.08 -21.08 -10.26
N GLU A 157 13.77 -20.25 -9.51
CA GLU A 157 14.65 -19.22 -10.08
C GLU A 157 15.83 -18.93 -9.15
N GLU A 158 16.92 -18.48 -9.73
CA GLU A 158 18.00 -17.87 -8.96
C GLU A 158 17.55 -16.48 -8.55
N SER A 159 17.61 -16.18 -7.26
CA SER A 159 17.10 -14.91 -6.73
C SER A 159 18.02 -14.39 -5.62
N TYR A 160 17.94 -13.09 -5.37
CA TYR A 160 18.56 -12.45 -4.22
C TYR A 160 17.57 -12.37 -3.06
N PHE A 161 18.11 -12.59 -1.85
CA PHE A 161 17.36 -12.61 -0.60
C PHE A 161 17.86 -11.54 0.34
N PHE A 162 16.95 -10.78 0.92
CA PHE A 162 17.22 -9.85 2.00
C PHE A 162 17.11 -10.59 3.35
N LYS A 163 18.12 -10.45 4.20
CA LYS A 163 18.22 -11.10 5.52
C LYS A 163 17.20 -10.51 6.51
N LEU A 164 15.91 -10.71 6.25
CA LEU A 164 14.82 -10.21 7.08
C LEU A 164 14.89 -10.82 8.50
N SER A 165 15.22 -12.11 8.59
CA SER A 165 15.35 -12.85 9.85
C SER A 165 16.39 -12.25 10.81
N LYS A 166 17.46 -11.63 10.29
CA LYS A 166 18.50 -10.95 11.08
C LYS A 166 17.96 -9.86 11.99
N TYR A 167 16.85 -9.24 11.61
CA TYR A 167 16.24 -8.10 12.30
C TYR A 167 15.03 -8.47 13.15
N GLN A 168 14.69 -9.76 13.24
CA GLN A 168 13.48 -10.24 13.89
C GLN A 168 13.34 -9.75 15.34
N ASP A 169 14.35 -9.97 16.16
CA ASP A 169 14.29 -9.62 17.58
C ASP A 169 14.18 -8.11 17.77
N ARG A 170 14.90 -7.36 16.93
CA ARG A 170 14.89 -5.90 16.96
C ARG A 170 13.54 -5.29 16.60
N ILE A 171 12.84 -5.82 15.57
CA ILE A 171 11.50 -5.32 15.23
C ILE A 171 10.47 -5.76 16.25
N LEU A 172 10.59 -6.95 16.81
CA LEU A 172 9.69 -7.42 17.85
C LEU A 172 9.79 -6.55 19.11
N GLU A 173 11.01 -6.29 19.60
CA GLU A 173 11.26 -5.40 20.72
C GLU A 173 10.71 -3.99 20.45
N TYR A 174 10.91 -3.46 19.24
CA TYR A 174 10.38 -2.15 18.85
C TYR A 174 8.86 -2.11 18.96
N ILE A 175 8.15 -3.08 18.40
CA ILE A 175 6.68 -3.14 18.45
C ILE A 175 6.18 -3.30 19.88
N GLU A 176 6.85 -4.09 20.71
CA GLU A 176 6.47 -4.31 22.11
C GLU A 176 6.68 -3.05 22.97
N THR A 177 7.73 -2.28 22.73
CA THR A 177 8.06 -1.04 23.46
C THR A 177 7.35 0.21 22.92
N HIS A 178 6.79 0.16 21.71
CA HIS A 178 6.08 1.28 21.07
C HIS A 178 4.62 0.89 20.79
N PRO A 179 3.72 0.92 21.79
CA PRO A 179 2.36 0.39 21.67
C PRO A 179 1.51 1.11 20.61
N ASP A 180 1.85 2.36 20.26
CA ASP A 180 1.12 3.17 19.27
C ASP A 180 1.65 2.99 17.84
N PHE A 181 2.75 2.26 17.66
CA PHE A 181 3.37 2.07 16.35
C PHE A 181 2.45 1.36 15.36
N ILE A 182 1.72 0.33 15.81
CA ILE A 182 0.74 -0.39 14.98
C ILE A 182 -0.65 -0.23 15.57
N GLN A 183 -1.57 0.33 14.79
CA GLN A 183 -2.97 0.51 15.18
C GLN A 183 -3.92 -0.07 14.12
N PRO A 184 -5.11 -0.55 14.53
CA PRO A 184 -5.57 -0.77 15.90
C PRO A 184 -4.82 -1.92 16.61
N VAL A 185 -5.03 -2.03 17.92
CA VAL A 185 -4.33 -3.02 18.77
C VAL A 185 -4.48 -4.46 18.27
N SER A 186 -5.62 -4.80 17.65
CA SER A 186 -5.82 -6.12 17.03
C SER A 186 -4.77 -6.42 15.95
N ARG A 187 -4.41 -5.44 15.13
CA ARG A 187 -3.36 -5.59 14.10
C ARG A 187 -1.97 -5.72 14.72
N ARG A 188 -1.71 -4.94 15.77
CA ARG A 188 -0.45 -5.06 16.52
C ARG A 188 -0.27 -6.48 17.07
N ASN A 189 -1.28 -7.03 17.73
CA ASN A 189 -1.22 -8.38 18.29
C ASN A 189 -1.03 -9.46 17.21
N GLU A 190 -1.68 -9.30 16.06
CA GLU A 190 -1.51 -10.17 14.89
C GLU A 190 -0.05 -10.15 14.40
N MET A 191 0.56 -8.97 14.26
CA MET A 191 1.95 -8.84 13.82
C MET A 191 2.95 -9.40 14.82
N ILE A 192 2.75 -9.19 16.11
CA ILE A 192 3.58 -9.80 17.17
C ILE A 192 3.52 -11.33 17.06
N ASN A 193 2.32 -11.90 16.94
CA ASN A 193 2.15 -13.34 16.80
C ASN A 193 2.79 -13.89 15.54
N PHE A 194 2.70 -13.14 14.42
CA PHE A 194 3.35 -13.51 13.18
C PHE A 194 4.87 -13.54 13.31
N ILE A 195 5.47 -12.51 13.90
CA ILE A 195 6.94 -12.43 14.09
C ILE A 195 7.44 -13.56 15.02
N LYS A 196 6.69 -13.88 16.09
CA LYS A 196 7.03 -14.96 17.03
C LYS A 196 7.03 -16.36 16.40
N GLN A 197 6.41 -16.55 15.23
CA GLN A 197 6.49 -17.81 14.47
C GLN A 197 7.82 -17.97 13.72
N GLY A 198 8.64 -16.93 13.65
CA GLY A 198 9.90 -16.87 12.94
C GLY A 198 9.78 -16.17 11.59
N LEU A 199 10.61 -15.15 11.37
CA LEU A 199 10.72 -14.48 10.08
C LEU A 199 11.69 -15.22 9.17
N GLU A 200 11.30 -15.42 7.93
CA GLU A 200 12.16 -15.94 6.88
C GLU A 200 12.74 -14.80 6.04
N ASP A 201 13.91 -15.04 5.44
CA ASP A 201 14.53 -14.08 4.55
C ASP A 201 13.66 -13.83 3.31
N LEU A 202 13.57 -12.58 2.91
CA LEU A 202 12.68 -12.15 1.84
C LEU A 202 13.36 -12.26 0.48
N CYS A 203 12.75 -13.01 -0.44
CA CYS A 203 13.16 -13.01 -1.84
C CYS A 203 12.83 -11.65 -2.48
N ILE A 204 13.85 -10.91 -2.93
CA ILE A 204 13.72 -9.51 -3.36
C ILE A 204 14.01 -9.27 -4.84
N THR A 205 14.19 -10.31 -5.64
CA THR A 205 14.41 -10.16 -7.09
C THR A 205 13.64 -11.21 -7.89
N ARG A 206 13.47 -10.94 -9.19
CA ARG A 206 12.84 -11.83 -10.17
C ARG A 206 13.64 -11.85 -11.46
N THR A 207 13.56 -12.99 -12.16
CA THR A 207 14.13 -13.18 -13.52
C THR A 207 13.08 -13.62 -14.53
N THR A 208 11.87 -13.90 -14.09
CA THR A 208 10.78 -14.46 -14.92
C THR A 208 10.00 -13.41 -15.71
N PHE A 209 10.27 -12.13 -15.46
CA PHE A 209 9.72 -10.99 -16.20
C PHE A 209 10.70 -9.82 -16.13
N ASP A 210 10.51 -8.81 -16.98
CA ASP A 210 11.42 -7.67 -17.15
C ASP A 210 10.76 -6.31 -16.84
N TRP A 211 9.45 -6.27 -16.61
CA TRP A 211 8.76 -5.06 -16.19
C TRP A 211 8.95 -4.77 -14.70
N GLY A 212 10.07 -4.13 -14.38
CA GLY A 212 10.50 -3.77 -13.03
C GLY A 212 11.79 -2.97 -13.05
N ILE A 213 12.29 -2.60 -11.89
CA ILE A 213 13.55 -1.85 -11.76
C ILE A 213 14.72 -2.85 -11.86
N PRO A 214 15.66 -2.65 -12.80
CA PRO A 214 16.84 -3.51 -12.90
C PRO A 214 17.70 -3.44 -11.64
N VAL A 215 18.17 -4.60 -11.18
CA VAL A 215 19.09 -4.69 -10.04
C VAL A 215 20.46 -4.15 -10.43
N PRO A 216 21.03 -3.16 -9.72
CA PRO A 216 22.25 -2.48 -10.17
C PRO A 216 23.49 -3.36 -10.24
N PHE A 217 23.61 -4.36 -9.36
CA PHE A 217 24.74 -5.30 -9.31
C PHE A 217 24.51 -6.60 -10.11
N ASP A 218 23.29 -6.83 -10.62
CA ASP A 218 22.96 -7.96 -11.50
C ASP A 218 21.74 -7.63 -12.38
N PRO A 219 21.93 -6.93 -13.53
CA PRO A 219 20.83 -6.42 -14.36
C PRO A 219 19.94 -7.49 -15.02
N LYS A 220 20.27 -8.78 -14.87
CA LYS A 220 19.38 -9.89 -15.29
C LYS A 220 18.17 -10.04 -14.39
N HIS A 221 18.22 -9.46 -13.20
CA HIS A 221 17.18 -9.46 -12.21
C HIS A 221 16.46 -8.12 -12.20
N VAL A 222 15.16 -8.15 -11.91
CA VAL A 222 14.36 -6.98 -11.53
C VAL A 222 14.01 -7.04 -10.06
N VAL A 223 13.87 -5.87 -9.45
CA VAL A 223 13.52 -5.75 -8.03
C VAL A 223 12.09 -6.25 -7.80
N TYR A 224 11.91 -6.98 -6.71
CA TYR A 224 10.60 -7.46 -6.26
C TYR A 224 9.69 -6.30 -5.89
N VAL A 225 8.43 -6.39 -6.34
CA VAL A 225 7.44 -5.32 -6.26
C VAL A 225 7.29 -4.69 -4.88
N TRP A 226 7.30 -5.46 -3.80
CA TRP A 226 7.17 -4.90 -2.45
C TRP A 226 8.42 -4.20 -1.95
N PHE A 227 9.62 -4.67 -2.32
CA PHE A 227 10.85 -3.95 -2.00
C PHE A 227 10.96 -2.64 -2.78
N ASP A 228 10.52 -2.66 -4.03
CA ASP A 228 10.36 -1.50 -4.89
C ASP A 228 9.32 -0.53 -4.30
N ALA A 229 8.07 -0.99 -4.17
CA ALA A 229 6.94 -0.17 -3.78
C ALA A 229 7.13 0.56 -2.45
N LEU A 230 7.67 -0.08 -1.41
CA LEU A 230 7.82 0.52 -0.08
C LEU A 230 8.76 1.74 -0.06
N LEU A 231 9.72 1.82 -0.97
CA LEU A 231 10.64 2.95 -1.10
C LEU A 231 10.00 4.22 -1.67
N ASN A 232 8.74 4.15 -2.15
CA ASN A 232 8.02 5.33 -2.62
C ASN A 232 7.93 6.43 -1.55
N TYR A 233 7.78 6.03 -0.28
CA TYR A 233 7.67 6.93 0.87
C TYR A 233 8.92 7.78 1.06
N PHE A 234 10.07 7.29 0.69
CA PHE A 234 11.35 8.00 0.71
C PHE A 234 11.54 8.86 -0.53
N THR A 235 11.24 8.28 -1.70
CA THR A 235 11.39 8.99 -2.98
C THR A 235 10.61 10.31 -3.00
N ALA A 236 9.36 10.27 -2.56
CA ALA A 236 8.45 11.44 -2.63
C ALA A 236 8.91 12.63 -1.77
N ILE A 237 9.64 12.36 -0.71
CA ILE A 237 10.18 13.42 0.17
C ILE A 237 11.67 13.71 -0.05
N GLY A 238 12.26 13.15 -1.12
CA GLY A 238 13.58 13.55 -1.60
C GLY A 238 14.77 12.82 -0.97
N TYR A 239 14.60 11.58 -0.50
CA TYR A 239 15.71 10.78 0.01
C TYR A 239 16.86 10.72 -1.02
N GLY A 240 18.07 11.13 -0.59
CA GLY A 240 19.26 11.19 -1.43
C GLY A 240 19.26 12.28 -2.52
N THR A 241 18.22 13.12 -2.61
CA THR A 241 18.11 14.20 -3.62
C THR A 241 17.72 15.55 -3.04
N ASP A 242 16.97 15.59 -1.95
CA ASP A 242 16.55 16.82 -1.23
C ASP A 242 16.56 16.54 0.28
N GLU A 243 17.75 16.67 0.85
CA GLU A 243 18.01 16.41 2.27
C GLU A 243 17.18 17.30 3.22
N GLU A 244 16.87 18.53 2.83
CA GLU A 244 16.09 19.45 3.67
C GLU A 244 14.65 18.99 3.75
N LYS A 245 14.05 18.63 2.60
CA LYS A 245 12.70 18.09 2.53
C LYS A 245 12.60 16.75 3.24
N PHE A 246 13.59 15.88 3.07
CA PHE A 246 13.64 14.59 3.74
C PHE A 246 13.66 14.75 5.25
N LYS A 247 14.59 15.51 5.81
CA LYS A 247 14.69 15.78 7.25
C LYS A 247 13.47 16.48 7.84
N LYS A 248 12.77 17.25 7.02
CA LYS A 248 11.56 17.96 7.44
C LYS A 248 10.38 17.02 7.63
N PHE A 249 10.21 16.03 6.77
CA PHE A 249 9.02 15.18 6.74
C PHE A 249 9.26 13.76 7.25
N TRP A 250 10.51 13.27 7.23
CA TRP A 250 10.80 11.95 7.80
C TRP A 250 11.12 12.07 9.30
N PRO A 251 10.67 11.18 10.18
CA PRO A 251 9.83 10.00 9.91
C PRO A 251 8.35 10.34 9.66
N ALA A 252 7.69 9.54 8.81
CA ALA A 252 6.27 9.70 8.53
C ALA A 252 5.45 9.59 9.82
N ASN A 253 4.45 10.47 9.95
CA ASN A 253 3.56 10.45 11.11
C ASN A 253 2.59 9.27 11.04
N ILE A 254 2.01 9.03 9.85
CA ILE A 254 1.06 7.94 9.65
C ILE A 254 1.24 7.32 8.26
N HIS A 255 1.46 6.00 8.21
CA HIS A 255 1.17 5.18 7.05
C HIS A 255 -0.23 4.58 7.24
N LEU A 256 -1.22 5.13 6.53
CA LEU A 256 -2.60 4.63 6.54
C LEU A 256 -2.74 3.56 5.45
N VAL A 257 -3.06 2.34 5.83
CA VAL A 257 -3.07 1.18 4.92
C VAL A 257 -4.28 0.28 5.16
N GLY A 258 -4.67 -0.51 4.17
CA GLY A 258 -5.64 -1.58 4.37
C GLY A 258 -5.07 -2.68 5.27
N LYS A 259 -5.93 -3.32 6.05
CA LYS A 259 -5.52 -4.36 7.02
C LYS A 259 -4.74 -5.51 6.39
N GLU A 260 -4.96 -5.80 5.10
CA GLU A 260 -4.31 -6.88 4.33
C GLU A 260 -2.82 -6.62 4.05
N ILE A 261 -2.40 -5.35 4.07
CA ILE A 261 -1.02 -4.97 3.79
C ILE A 261 -0.28 -4.40 5.01
N VAL A 262 -0.87 -4.50 6.21
CA VAL A 262 -0.22 -4.07 7.46
C VAL A 262 1.12 -4.77 7.64
N ARG A 263 1.22 -6.06 7.33
CA ARG A 263 2.46 -6.83 7.45
C ARG A 263 3.63 -6.21 6.69
N PHE A 264 3.40 -5.75 5.46
CA PHE A 264 4.43 -5.11 4.64
C PHE A 264 4.89 -3.79 5.24
N HIS A 265 3.98 -3.00 5.80
CA HIS A 265 4.27 -1.67 6.34
C HIS A 265 4.77 -1.67 7.78
N SER A 266 4.47 -2.71 8.56
CA SER A 266 4.84 -2.79 9.97
C SER A 266 5.95 -3.80 10.29
N ILE A 267 6.32 -4.65 9.33
CA ILE A 267 7.43 -5.62 9.48
C ILE A 267 8.48 -5.38 8.38
N ILE A 268 8.13 -5.53 7.11
CA ILE A 268 9.12 -5.49 6.01
C ILE A 268 9.71 -4.08 5.87
N TRP A 269 8.87 -3.05 5.78
CA TRP A 269 9.32 -1.67 5.65
C TRP A 269 10.18 -1.21 6.84
N PRO A 270 9.78 -1.40 8.11
CA PRO A 270 10.63 -1.08 9.24
C PRO A 270 11.97 -1.83 9.25
N ILE A 271 11.99 -3.10 8.85
CA ILE A 271 13.24 -3.85 8.78
C ILE A 271 14.16 -3.30 7.66
N MET A 272 13.61 -2.91 6.52
CA MET A 272 14.39 -2.21 5.48
C MET A 272 15.00 -0.91 6.04
N LEU A 273 14.23 -0.12 6.79
CA LEU A 273 14.70 1.10 7.44
C LEU A 273 15.80 0.82 8.48
N MET A 274 15.64 -0.22 9.28
CA MET A 274 16.67 -0.65 10.24
C MET A 274 17.98 -1.03 9.55
N ALA A 275 17.90 -1.72 8.40
CA ALA A 275 19.06 -2.07 7.58
C ALA A 275 19.72 -0.83 6.96
N MET A 276 18.93 0.17 6.60
CA MET A 276 19.42 1.43 6.06
C MET A 276 20.00 2.36 7.14
N GLY A 277 19.70 2.11 8.42
CA GLY A 277 20.06 2.99 9.55
C GLY A 277 19.15 4.22 9.68
N GLU A 278 17.92 4.13 9.18
CA GLU A 278 16.93 5.21 9.19
C GLU A 278 15.92 5.05 10.33
N GLU A 279 15.30 6.17 10.75
CA GLU A 279 14.22 6.14 11.73
C GLU A 279 12.98 5.43 11.19
N LEU A 280 12.19 4.82 12.09
CA LEU A 280 10.95 4.18 11.72
C LEU A 280 9.78 5.18 11.68
N PRO A 281 8.73 4.93 10.88
CA PRO A 281 7.52 5.76 10.90
C PRO A 281 6.89 5.73 12.30
N LYS A 282 6.21 6.80 12.68
CA LYS A 282 5.61 6.91 14.02
C LYS A 282 4.43 5.98 14.18
N GLN A 283 3.65 5.77 13.12
CA GLN A 283 2.48 4.91 13.17
C GLN A 283 2.18 4.25 11.81
N VAL A 284 1.81 2.98 11.86
CA VAL A 284 1.14 2.24 10.79
C VAL A 284 -0.30 1.97 11.23
N TYR A 285 -1.27 2.54 10.54
CA TYR A 285 -2.67 2.37 10.86
C TYR A 285 -3.36 1.48 9.82
N GLY A 286 -3.83 0.32 10.25
CA GLY A 286 -4.55 -0.65 9.42
C GLY A 286 -6.06 -0.43 9.48
N HIS A 287 -6.66 0.19 8.46
CA HIS A 287 -8.12 0.32 8.37
C HIS A 287 -8.78 -0.99 7.92
N GLY A 288 -10.05 -1.18 8.27
CA GLY A 288 -10.86 -2.33 7.86
C GLY A 288 -11.27 -2.27 6.38
N TRP A 289 -11.88 -3.34 5.91
CA TRP A 289 -12.43 -3.40 4.55
C TRP A 289 -13.82 -2.76 4.47
N LEU A 290 -14.13 -2.24 3.29
CA LEU A 290 -15.51 -2.07 2.89
C LEU A 290 -16.00 -3.37 2.25
N VAL A 291 -17.01 -3.97 2.85
CA VAL A 291 -17.67 -5.16 2.35
C VAL A 291 -19.06 -4.75 1.81
N VAL A 292 -19.56 -5.49 0.84
CA VAL A 292 -20.89 -5.28 0.26
C VAL A 292 -21.76 -6.46 0.62
N ASP A 293 -22.85 -6.20 1.32
CA ASP A 293 -23.77 -7.23 1.82
C ASP A 293 -23.03 -8.34 2.63
N GLY A 294 -22.01 -7.95 3.42
CA GLY A 294 -21.20 -8.85 4.21
C GLY A 294 -20.03 -9.53 3.45
N ASP A 295 -19.94 -9.34 2.15
CA ASP A 295 -18.92 -9.96 1.30
C ASP A 295 -17.82 -8.98 0.90
N LYS A 296 -16.56 -9.48 0.88
CA LYS A 296 -15.45 -8.71 0.30
C LYS A 296 -15.74 -8.40 -1.17
N MET A 297 -15.53 -7.14 -1.56
CA MET A 297 -15.65 -6.73 -2.96
C MET A 297 -14.71 -7.52 -3.85
N SER A 298 -15.26 -8.12 -4.91
CA SER A 298 -14.48 -8.79 -5.93
C SER A 298 -15.18 -8.71 -7.28
N LYS A 299 -14.41 -8.57 -8.37
CA LYS A 299 -14.96 -8.52 -9.72
C LYS A 299 -15.66 -9.83 -10.12
N SER A 300 -15.12 -10.96 -9.65
CA SER A 300 -15.73 -12.27 -9.90
C SER A 300 -17.11 -12.43 -9.27
N LYS A 301 -17.39 -11.68 -8.19
CA LYS A 301 -18.71 -11.63 -7.54
C LYS A 301 -19.63 -10.53 -8.12
N GLY A 302 -19.11 -9.65 -8.97
CA GLY A 302 -19.88 -8.54 -9.54
C GLY A 302 -20.36 -7.49 -8.51
N ASN A 303 -19.77 -7.48 -7.30
CA ASN A 303 -20.17 -6.63 -6.19
C ASN A 303 -19.24 -5.41 -5.97
N VAL A 304 -18.40 -5.09 -6.97
CA VAL A 304 -17.51 -3.92 -6.92
C VAL A 304 -18.34 -2.65 -7.13
N ILE A 305 -18.17 -1.68 -6.24
CA ILE A 305 -18.85 -0.39 -6.32
C ILE A 305 -17.91 0.63 -6.97
N ASP A 306 -18.36 1.24 -8.06
CA ASP A 306 -17.66 2.32 -8.76
C ASP A 306 -17.86 3.65 -8.02
N PRO A 307 -16.82 4.24 -7.44
CA PRO A 307 -16.94 5.52 -6.74
C PRO A 307 -17.26 6.69 -7.69
N ILE A 308 -16.90 6.61 -8.97
CA ILE A 308 -17.19 7.68 -9.94
C ILE A 308 -18.69 7.80 -10.14
N ALA A 309 -19.39 6.68 -10.35
CA ALA A 309 -20.86 6.67 -10.51
C ALA A 309 -21.56 7.27 -9.27
N LEU A 310 -21.10 6.91 -8.05
CA LEU A 310 -21.64 7.48 -6.83
C LEU A 310 -21.40 8.99 -6.71
N ILE A 311 -20.21 9.46 -7.09
CA ILE A 311 -19.89 10.89 -7.04
C ILE A 311 -20.72 11.67 -8.06
N GLU A 312 -20.97 11.12 -9.24
CA GLU A 312 -21.80 11.74 -10.28
C GLU A 312 -23.26 11.84 -9.84
N GLU A 313 -23.76 10.88 -9.07
CA GLU A 313 -25.14 10.85 -8.57
C GLU A 313 -25.35 11.73 -7.33
N PHE A 314 -24.47 11.63 -6.33
CA PHE A 314 -24.66 12.22 -5.00
C PHE A 314 -23.72 13.40 -4.69
N GLY A 315 -22.73 13.63 -5.51
CA GLY A 315 -21.67 14.62 -5.28
C GLY A 315 -20.55 14.15 -4.34
N PRO A 316 -19.37 14.79 -4.43
CA PRO A 316 -18.18 14.37 -3.69
C PRO A 316 -18.32 14.51 -2.16
N ASP A 317 -18.99 15.55 -1.69
CA ASP A 317 -19.08 15.84 -0.26
C ASP A 317 -19.97 14.82 0.46
N ALA A 318 -21.08 14.41 -0.16
CA ALA A 318 -21.95 13.36 0.36
C ALA A 318 -21.19 12.02 0.47
N ILE A 319 -20.46 11.64 -0.57
CA ILE A 319 -19.68 10.41 -0.56
C ILE A 319 -18.55 10.47 0.48
N ARG A 320 -17.84 11.58 0.59
CA ARG A 320 -16.79 11.77 1.60
C ARG A 320 -17.39 11.68 3.02
N TYR A 321 -18.53 12.34 3.25
CA TYR A 321 -19.21 12.31 4.56
C TYR A 321 -19.65 10.89 4.92
N PHE A 322 -20.27 10.17 3.97
CA PHE A 322 -20.67 8.78 4.16
C PHE A 322 -19.49 7.89 4.56
N LEU A 323 -18.39 7.93 3.79
CA LEU A 323 -17.21 7.12 4.06
C LEU A 323 -16.58 7.39 5.44
N LEU A 324 -16.68 8.60 5.94
CA LEU A 324 -16.08 8.99 7.22
C LEU A 324 -17.02 8.78 8.41
N ARG A 325 -18.33 8.86 8.21
CA ARG A 325 -19.33 8.83 9.28
C ARG A 325 -19.86 7.43 9.57
N GLU A 326 -20.16 6.68 8.50
CA GLU A 326 -20.84 5.39 8.62
C GLU A 326 -19.88 4.22 8.86
N ILE A 327 -18.60 4.42 8.66
CA ILE A 327 -17.59 3.37 8.79
C ILE A 327 -16.73 3.64 10.01
N THR A 328 -16.80 2.77 11.00
CA THR A 328 -15.92 2.84 12.17
C THR A 328 -14.49 2.56 11.78
N LEU A 329 -13.61 3.54 11.96
CA LEU A 329 -12.19 3.42 11.61
C LEU A 329 -11.54 2.24 12.35
N GLY A 330 -10.86 1.37 11.60
CA GLY A 330 -10.20 0.17 12.13
C GLY A 330 -11.06 -1.10 12.13
N SER A 331 -12.38 -0.97 11.92
CA SER A 331 -13.32 -2.09 11.74
C SER A 331 -13.72 -2.24 10.28
N ASP A 332 -14.21 -3.42 9.90
CA ASP A 332 -14.85 -3.59 8.59
C ASP A 332 -16.18 -2.83 8.56
N GLY A 333 -16.41 -2.11 7.48
CA GLY A 333 -17.67 -1.39 7.23
C GLY A 333 -18.52 -2.14 6.20
N ASN A 334 -19.81 -2.28 6.46
CA ASN A 334 -20.72 -2.90 5.52
C ASN A 334 -21.44 -1.84 4.69
N PHE A 335 -21.39 -2.00 3.38
CA PHE A 335 -22.08 -1.16 2.42
C PHE A 335 -23.33 -1.91 1.95
N PHE A 336 -24.49 -1.45 2.37
CA PHE A 336 -25.77 -1.97 1.91
C PHE A 336 -26.29 -1.09 0.78
N ARG A 337 -26.59 -1.68 -0.38
CA ARG A 337 -27.03 -0.91 -1.56
C ARG A 337 -28.26 -0.06 -1.29
N ASP A 338 -29.20 -0.60 -0.52
CA ASP A 338 -30.47 0.07 -0.21
C ASP A 338 -30.35 1.15 0.87
N GLN A 339 -29.32 1.13 1.71
CA GLN A 339 -29.06 2.12 2.76
C GLN A 339 -28.30 3.36 2.28
N VAL A 340 -27.54 3.26 1.20
CA VAL A 340 -26.78 4.40 0.64
C VAL A 340 -27.72 5.49 0.14
N VAL A 341 -28.86 5.13 -0.39
CA VAL A 341 -29.86 6.07 -0.91
C VAL A 341 -30.47 6.93 0.19
N ALA A 342 -30.62 6.39 1.40
CA ALA A 342 -31.20 7.13 2.52
C ALA A 342 -30.24 8.17 3.15
N VAL A 343 -28.94 7.90 3.16
CA VAL A 343 -27.94 8.77 3.82
C VAL A 343 -27.44 9.90 2.91
N VAL A 344 -27.49 9.71 1.60
CA VAL A 344 -26.91 10.64 0.61
C VAL A 344 -27.91 11.62 0.02
N GLY A 345 -29.18 11.51 0.36
CA GLY A 345 -30.21 12.51 0.01
C GLY A 345 -29.94 13.83 0.72
N GLY A 346 -29.23 14.74 0.05
CA GLY A 346 -28.65 15.96 0.62
C GLY A 346 -29.66 17.06 1.03
N GLY A 347 -30.58 16.77 1.91
CA GLY A 347 -31.45 17.76 2.54
C GLY A 347 -31.74 17.40 3.99
N ASN A 348 -32.13 18.38 4.80
CA ASN A 348 -32.52 18.18 6.21
C ASN A 348 -33.52 17.02 6.41
N SER A 349 -34.36 16.75 5.41
CA SER A 349 -35.31 15.64 5.42
C SER A 349 -34.68 14.25 5.39
N ALA A 350 -33.55 14.07 4.75
CA ALA A 350 -32.84 12.78 4.70
C ALA A 350 -32.12 12.43 6.00
N LEU A 351 -31.76 13.45 6.79
CA LEU A 351 -31.25 13.27 8.16
C LEU A 351 -32.37 12.86 9.14
N GLU A 352 -33.58 13.29 8.91
CA GLU A 352 -34.74 12.92 9.72
C GLU A 352 -35.24 11.49 9.41
N GLU A 353 -35.22 11.06 8.15
CA GLU A 353 -35.56 9.67 7.76
C GLU A 353 -34.53 8.63 8.17
N ALA A 354 -33.24 8.99 8.28
CA ALA A 354 -32.18 8.09 8.75
C ALA A 354 -32.17 7.88 10.28
N LEU A 355 -33.01 8.62 11.03
CA LEU A 355 -33.15 8.53 12.50
C LEU A 355 -34.37 7.71 12.93
N TYR A 356 -35.18 7.22 12.01
CA TYR A 356 -36.32 6.32 12.22
C TYR A 356 -36.09 4.97 11.51
#